data_2907411f9802d94a27194844c0d64d37
#
_entry.id   2907411f9802d94a27194844c0d64d37
#
_cell.length_a   1.000
_cell.length_b   1.000
_cell.length_c   1.000
_cell.angle_alpha   90.00
_cell.angle_beta   90.00
_cell.angle_gamma   90.00
#
_symmetry.space_group_name_H-M   'P 1'
#
loop_
_entity.id
_entity.type
_entity.pdbx_description
1 polymer ?
#
loop_
_entity_poly.entity_id
_entity_poly.type
_entity_poly.pdbx_seq_one_letter_code
_entity_poly.pdbx_strand_id
1 'polypeptide(L)'
;MGKIILFFFISFISYGQSNDDGMKLFNERQKEVKESLSEKVIKINEKFYMIQPFGGVAGNIGVFISNDGIILIDDQWEVIEELILETVNSISQKEIKFIINTHFHHDHIDGNKAFGKKGIPIISHKNVRKRLIHKKKLYQINGEEIVQDKYPKEGLPTVTYSSSMSLYCGDEEIQLHNFGFGHTDGDTLVFFKDSNIMHTGDSFVTYGYPYVDLNNGGSFKGFLNMLNQIIVLADNNTIIMPGHGPLSSLNDVQQLKNVIEEHYEITVNGYKNGLSIDEILKEITSELQSGAGITKKDFIENIIYDLKTN
;
A
#
# COMPACT_ATOMS: atom_id res chain seq x y z
N MET A 1 -6.28 -18.76 18.08
CA MET A 1 -5.79 -19.59 16.97
C MET A 1 -6.73 -19.63 15.74
N GLY A 2 -7.71 -18.75 15.58
CA GLY A 2 -8.72 -18.82 14.51
C GLY A 2 -8.70 -17.68 13.47
N LYS A 3 -7.82 -16.69 13.60
CA LYS A 3 -7.86 -15.47 12.73
C LYS A 3 -6.86 -15.45 11.57
N ILE A 4 -5.88 -16.36 11.53
CA ILE A 4 -4.83 -16.37 10.49
C ILE A 4 -5.31 -17.02 9.18
N ILE A 5 -6.35 -17.84 9.22
CA ILE A 5 -6.84 -18.60 8.05
C ILE A 5 -7.62 -17.72 7.05
N LEU A 6 -8.14 -16.55 7.47
CA LEU A 6 -8.90 -15.66 6.59
C LEU A 6 -8.04 -15.00 5.50
N PHE A 7 -6.76 -14.88 5.74
CA PHE A 7 -5.77 -14.19 4.91
C PHE A 7 -5.45 -14.86 3.61
N PHE A 8 -5.31 -16.19 3.66
CA PHE A 8 -4.96 -16.97 2.47
C PHE A 8 -6.07 -17.02 1.43
N PHE A 9 -7.33 -16.78 1.80
CA PHE A 9 -8.46 -16.98 0.92
C PHE A 9 -8.83 -15.76 0.07
N ILE A 10 -8.56 -14.54 0.52
CA ILE A 10 -8.91 -13.35 -0.28
C ILE A 10 -7.90 -13.11 -1.39
N SER A 11 -6.62 -13.46 -1.19
CA SER A 11 -5.63 -13.46 -2.26
C SER A 11 -5.89 -14.53 -3.33
N PHE A 12 -6.63 -15.60 -3.03
CA PHE A 12 -7.01 -16.64 -4.00
C PHE A 12 -8.16 -16.26 -4.93
N ILE A 13 -8.98 -15.27 -4.57
CA ILE A 13 -10.15 -14.88 -5.37
C ILE A 13 -9.76 -14.16 -6.67
N SER A 14 -8.53 -13.64 -6.77
CA SER A 14 -8.04 -12.98 -7.98
C SER A 14 -7.45 -13.93 -9.04
N TYR A 15 -7.39 -15.25 -8.80
CA TYR A 15 -6.68 -16.18 -9.69
C TYR A 15 -7.58 -17.30 -10.21
N GLY A 16 -7.80 -17.24 -11.50
CA GLY A 16 -8.65 -18.18 -12.26
C GLY A 16 -8.14 -19.60 -12.27
N GLN A 17 -8.70 -20.41 -11.38
CA GLN A 17 -9.12 -21.80 -11.60
C GLN A 17 -9.97 -22.33 -10.42
N SER A 18 -10.16 -21.57 -9.35
CA SER A 18 -11.11 -21.88 -8.29
C SER A 18 -12.07 -20.72 -8.01
N ASN A 19 -12.43 -19.94 -9.04
CA ASN A 19 -13.33 -18.78 -8.89
C ASN A 19 -14.65 -19.15 -8.20
N ASP A 20 -15.21 -20.33 -8.49
CA ASP A 20 -16.49 -20.75 -7.91
C ASP A 20 -16.39 -21.03 -6.40
N ASP A 21 -15.34 -21.72 -5.94
CA ASP A 21 -15.18 -22.05 -4.52
C ASP A 21 -14.76 -20.81 -3.70
N GLY A 22 -13.88 -19.98 -4.25
CA GLY A 22 -13.46 -18.72 -3.62
C GLY A 22 -14.60 -17.71 -3.54
N MET A 23 -15.36 -17.54 -4.61
CA MET A 23 -16.54 -16.67 -4.63
C MET A 23 -17.67 -17.21 -3.77
N LYS A 24 -17.88 -18.52 -3.71
CA LYS A 24 -18.85 -19.13 -2.80
C LYS A 24 -18.48 -18.87 -1.34
N LEU A 25 -17.21 -19.09 -0.96
CA LEU A 25 -16.72 -18.80 0.37
C LEU A 25 -16.80 -17.29 0.70
N PHE A 26 -16.50 -16.41 -0.27
CA PHE A 26 -16.65 -14.97 -0.13
C PHE A 26 -18.12 -14.61 0.10
N ASN A 27 -19.05 -15.14 -0.70
CA ASN A 27 -20.48 -14.90 -0.57
C ASN A 27 -21.04 -15.42 0.77
N GLU A 28 -20.57 -16.59 1.24
CA GLU A 28 -20.91 -17.13 2.54
C GLU A 28 -20.43 -16.25 3.70
N ARG A 29 -19.33 -15.48 3.49
CA ARG A 29 -18.71 -14.58 4.46
C ARG A 29 -18.97 -13.09 4.21
N GLN A 30 -19.81 -12.73 3.25
CA GLN A 30 -20.10 -11.33 2.92
C GLN A 30 -20.47 -10.48 4.14
N LYS A 31 -21.20 -11.08 5.07
CA LYS A 31 -21.58 -10.37 6.31
C LYS A 31 -20.34 -10.02 7.15
N GLU A 32 -19.42 -10.97 7.35
CA GLU A 32 -18.18 -10.74 8.10
C GLU A 32 -17.30 -9.69 7.41
N VAL A 33 -17.23 -9.74 6.07
CA VAL A 33 -16.49 -8.76 5.26
C VAL A 33 -17.13 -7.38 5.39
N LYS A 34 -18.46 -7.27 5.30
CA LYS A 34 -19.18 -6.01 5.43
C LYS A 34 -19.01 -5.42 6.84
N GLU A 35 -19.15 -6.25 7.87
CA GLU A 35 -18.91 -5.83 9.26
C GLU A 35 -17.46 -5.37 9.43
N SER A 36 -16.47 -6.08 8.88
CA SER A 36 -15.07 -5.70 8.93
C SER A 36 -14.80 -4.35 8.26
N LEU A 37 -15.44 -4.02 7.15
CA LEU A 37 -15.29 -2.73 6.48
C LEU A 37 -15.97 -1.61 7.26
N SER A 38 -17.22 -1.82 7.70
CA SER A 38 -18.02 -0.79 8.41
C SER A 38 -17.49 -0.49 9.81
N GLU A 39 -16.97 -1.48 10.51
CA GLU A 39 -16.40 -1.32 11.86
C GLU A 39 -15.02 -0.64 11.85
N LYS A 40 -14.40 -0.50 10.70
CA LYS A 40 -13.05 0.01 10.54
C LYS A 40 -12.98 1.35 9.82
N VAL A 41 -14.06 2.09 9.83
CA VAL A 41 -14.07 3.50 9.42
C VAL A 41 -13.53 4.34 10.57
N ILE A 42 -12.34 4.89 10.38
CA ILE A 42 -11.67 5.75 11.35
C ILE A 42 -11.89 7.20 10.89
N LYS A 43 -12.68 7.94 11.65
CA LYS A 43 -12.86 9.39 11.43
C LYS A 43 -11.64 10.12 11.98
N ILE A 44 -10.93 10.82 11.11
CA ILE A 44 -9.80 11.68 11.49
C ILE A 44 -10.33 13.08 11.86
N ASN A 45 -11.17 13.64 10.99
CA ASN A 45 -11.90 14.88 11.22
C ASN A 45 -13.14 14.94 10.30
N GLU A 46 -13.80 16.09 10.17
CA GLU A 46 -15.03 16.22 9.35
C GLU A 46 -14.80 16.00 7.85
N LYS A 47 -13.58 16.14 7.37
CA LYS A 47 -13.23 15.99 5.95
C LYS A 47 -12.46 14.70 5.64
N PHE A 48 -11.82 14.08 6.64
CA PHE A 48 -10.91 12.95 6.43
C PHE A 48 -11.31 11.72 7.21
N TYR A 49 -11.28 10.60 6.50
CA TYR A 49 -11.51 9.27 7.07
C TYR A 49 -10.48 8.29 6.50
N MET A 50 -10.18 7.26 7.27
CA MET A 50 -9.45 6.08 6.80
C MET A 50 -10.36 4.86 6.94
N ILE A 51 -10.50 4.11 5.86
CA ILE A 51 -11.12 2.78 5.91
C ILE A 51 -9.97 1.79 6.03
N GLN A 52 -9.97 1.01 7.13
CA GLN A 52 -8.95 0.02 7.42
C GLN A 52 -9.54 -1.39 7.29
N PRO A 53 -9.60 -1.98 6.09
CA PRO A 53 -10.22 -3.27 5.89
C PRO A 53 -9.43 -4.38 6.60
N PHE A 54 -10.15 -5.41 7.05
CA PHE A 54 -9.55 -6.65 7.57
C PHE A 54 -8.48 -6.45 8.66
N GLY A 55 -8.66 -5.44 9.52
CA GLY A 55 -7.73 -5.19 10.63
C GLY A 55 -6.36 -4.65 10.20
N GLY A 56 -6.27 -4.01 9.03
CA GLY A 56 -5.05 -3.38 8.53
C GLY A 56 -4.10 -4.32 7.80
N VAL A 57 -4.58 -5.48 7.41
CA VAL A 57 -3.78 -6.43 6.65
C VAL A 57 -3.98 -6.24 5.14
N ALA A 58 -5.13 -5.74 4.72
CA ALA A 58 -5.33 -5.23 3.38
C ALA A 58 -5.03 -3.72 3.35
N GLY A 59 -4.70 -3.17 2.19
CA GLY A 59 -4.33 -1.77 2.05
C GLY A 59 -5.40 -0.81 2.60
N ASN A 60 -4.99 0.21 3.31
CA ASN A 60 -5.88 1.25 3.81
C ASN A 60 -6.40 2.12 2.66
N ILE A 61 -7.65 2.55 2.76
CA ILE A 61 -8.24 3.53 1.84
C ILE A 61 -8.35 4.87 2.55
N GLY A 62 -7.73 5.90 1.97
CA GLY A 62 -7.97 7.28 2.39
C GLY A 62 -9.24 7.83 1.76
N VAL A 63 -10.07 8.54 2.53
CA VAL A 63 -11.28 9.21 2.04
C VAL A 63 -11.18 10.68 2.41
N PHE A 64 -11.08 11.55 1.41
CA PHE A 64 -11.14 12.99 1.58
C PHE A 64 -12.45 13.55 1.01
N ILE A 65 -13.15 14.36 1.80
CA ILE A 65 -14.43 14.98 1.46
C ILE A 65 -14.26 16.48 1.36
N SER A 66 -14.48 17.02 0.18
CA SER A 66 -14.49 18.46 -0.08
C SER A 66 -15.89 18.96 -0.47
N ASN A 67 -16.01 20.24 -0.75
CA ASN A 67 -17.24 20.80 -1.34
C ASN A 67 -17.47 20.28 -2.77
N ASP A 68 -16.40 19.97 -3.49
CA ASP A 68 -16.45 19.54 -4.90
C ASP A 68 -16.74 18.04 -5.06
N GLY A 69 -16.62 17.25 -4.00
CA GLY A 69 -16.83 15.81 -4.02
C GLY A 69 -15.85 15.04 -3.12
N ILE A 70 -15.73 13.76 -3.38
CA ILE A 70 -14.87 12.82 -2.65
C ILE A 70 -13.65 12.48 -3.49
N ILE A 71 -12.49 12.40 -2.86
CA ILE A 71 -11.28 11.79 -3.41
C ILE A 71 -10.96 10.54 -2.58
N LEU A 72 -10.75 9.42 -3.26
CA LEU A 72 -10.23 8.21 -2.64
C LEU A 72 -8.74 8.10 -2.89
N ILE A 73 -8.00 7.64 -1.89
CA ILE A 73 -6.61 7.22 -2.00
C ILE A 73 -6.59 5.72 -1.85
N ASP A 74 -6.28 5.02 -2.94
CA ASP A 74 -6.44 3.59 -3.16
C ASP A 74 -7.90 3.12 -3.15
N ASP A 75 -8.15 1.90 -3.63
CA ASP A 75 -9.50 1.37 -3.84
C ASP A 75 -9.61 -0.15 -3.64
N GLN A 76 -8.56 -0.78 -3.11
CA GLN A 76 -8.57 -2.19 -2.69
C GLN A 76 -8.88 -3.19 -3.81
N TRP A 77 -9.55 -4.28 -3.48
CA TRP A 77 -9.91 -5.37 -4.40
C TRP A 77 -11.22 -5.13 -5.14
N GLU A 78 -11.27 -5.49 -6.41
CA GLU A 78 -12.49 -5.42 -7.25
C GLU A 78 -13.68 -6.13 -6.60
N VAL A 79 -13.44 -7.28 -5.96
CA VAL A 79 -14.49 -8.13 -5.38
C VAL A 79 -15.27 -7.49 -4.24
N ILE A 80 -14.72 -6.46 -3.58
CA ILE A 80 -15.37 -5.74 -2.48
C ILE A 80 -15.78 -4.31 -2.85
N GLU A 81 -15.73 -3.95 -4.13
CA GLU A 81 -16.02 -2.59 -4.61
C GLU A 81 -17.40 -2.08 -4.15
N GLU A 82 -18.44 -2.91 -4.21
CA GLU A 82 -19.77 -2.52 -3.75
C GLU A 82 -19.81 -2.19 -2.25
N LEU A 83 -19.07 -2.96 -1.43
CA LEU A 83 -18.96 -2.71 0.01
C LEU A 83 -18.16 -1.43 0.31
N ILE A 84 -17.12 -1.15 -0.48
CA ILE A 84 -16.38 0.11 -0.39
C ILE A 84 -17.31 1.28 -0.72
N LEU A 85 -18.07 1.20 -1.79
CA LEU A 85 -19.05 2.23 -2.16
C LEU A 85 -20.12 2.44 -1.08
N GLU A 86 -20.70 1.37 -0.54
CA GLU A 86 -21.67 1.45 0.56
C GLU A 86 -21.04 2.16 1.78
N THR A 87 -19.79 1.80 2.11
CA THR A 87 -19.06 2.40 3.23
C THR A 87 -18.79 3.89 2.99
N VAL A 88 -18.28 4.26 1.80
CA VAL A 88 -18.06 5.66 1.42
C VAL A 88 -19.36 6.44 1.42
N ASN A 89 -20.46 5.88 0.89
CA ASN A 89 -21.79 6.50 0.89
C ASN A 89 -22.36 6.69 2.31
N SER A 90 -22.00 5.82 3.26
CA SER A 90 -22.39 6.01 4.67
C SER A 90 -21.67 7.21 5.31
N ILE A 91 -20.49 7.57 4.80
CA ILE A 91 -19.73 8.73 5.24
C ILE A 91 -20.24 10.00 4.55
N SER A 92 -20.44 9.95 3.22
CA SER A 92 -20.88 11.10 2.43
C SER A 92 -21.59 10.66 1.15
N GLN A 93 -22.68 11.37 0.79
CA GLN A 93 -23.46 11.15 -0.44
C GLN A 93 -22.89 11.93 -1.66
N LYS A 94 -21.74 12.57 -1.52
CA LYS A 94 -21.09 13.28 -2.62
C LYS A 94 -20.48 12.28 -3.62
N GLU A 95 -20.33 12.72 -4.87
CA GLU A 95 -19.70 11.91 -5.91
C GLU A 95 -18.21 11.73 -5.68
N ILE A 96 -17.68 10.56 -6.00
CA ILE A 96 -16.23 10.32 -6.08
C ILE A 96 -15.72 10.99 -7.36
N LYS A 97 -14.86 11.99 -7.22
CA LYS A 97 -14.29 12.76 -8.33
C LYS A 97 -13.05 12.13 -8.92
N PHE A 98 -12.19 11.57 -8.06
CA PHE A 98 -10.93 10.95 -8.43
C PHE A 98 -10.60 9.79 -7.51
N ILE A 99 -9.83 8.86 -8.04
CA ILE A 99 -9.08 7.89 -7.25
C ILE A 99 -7.60 8.17 -7.49
N ILE A 100 -6.80 8.21 -6.42
CA ILE A 100 -5.36 8.36 -6.47
C ILE A 100 -4.75 7.02 -6.04
N ASN A 101 -4.02 6.36 -6.92
CA ASN A 101 -3.33 5.13 -6.56
C ASN A 101 -1.94 5.44 -6.02
N THR A 102 -1.61 4.85 -4.86
CA THR A 102 -0.29 5.01 -4.24
C THR A 102 0.77 4.19 -4.97
N HIS A 103 0.48 2.96 -5.34
CA HIS A 103 1.35 2.07 -6.11
C HIS A 103 0.53 1.02 -6.86
N PHE A 104 1.15 -0.01 -7.44
CA PHE A 104 0.47 -0.92 -8.36
C PHE A 104 0.00 -2.25 -7.74
N HIS A 105 0.21 -2.52 -6.45
CA HIS A 105 -0.20 -3.78 -5.84
C HIS A 105 -1.72 -3.91 -5.75
N HIS A 106 -2.20 -5.13 -5.95
CA HIS A 106 -3.62 -5.42 -6.17
C HIS A 106 -4.52 -5.12 -4.96
N ASP A 107 -3.99 -5.22 -3.75
CA ASP A 107 -4.71 -4.88 -2.53
C ASP A 107 -4.82 -3.37 -2.28
N HIS A 108 -4.34 -2.56 -3.21
CA HIS A 108 -4.48 -1.11 -3.25
C HIS A 108 -5.29 -0.63 -4.44
N ILE A 109 -5.22 -1.32 -5.60
CA ILE A 109 -5.72 -0.75 -6.86
C ILE A 109 -6.59 -1.68 -7.70
N ASP A 110 -6.94 -2.88 -7.22
CA ASP A 110 -7.71 -3.82 -8.05
C ASP A 110 -9.16 -3.36 -8.25
N GLY A 111 -9.68 -2.51 -7.35
CA GLY A 111 -10.95 -1.79 -7.49
C GLY A 111 -10.99 -0.84 -8.69
N ASN A 112 -9.86 -0.37 -9.19
CA ASN A 112 -9.76 0.44 -10.42
C ASN A 112 -10.61 -0.11 -11.56
N LYS A 113 -10.70 -1.44 -11.72
CA LYS A 113 -11.47 -2.10 -12.76
C LYS A 113 -12.96 -1.80 -12.67
N ALA A 114 -13.50 -1.81 -11.46
CA ALA A 114 -14.91 -1.54 -11.19
C ALA A 114 -15.21 -0.03 -11.19
N PHE A 115 -14.40 0.75 -10.48
CA PHE A 115 -14.57 2.21 -10.41
C PHE A 115 -14.35 2.88 -11.77
N GLY A 116 -13.37 2.43 -12.54
CA GLY A 116 -13.13 2.93 -13.89
C GLY A 116 -14.28 2.66 -14.87
N LYS A 117 -14.97 1.51 -14.75
CA LYS A 117 -16.22 1.23 -15.49
C LYS A 117 -17.34 2.23 -15.17
N LYS A 118 -17.34 2.81 -13.98
CA LYS A 118 -18.27 3.87 -13.56
C LYS A 118 -17.84 5.26 -14.06
N GLY A 119 -16.72 5.36 -14.79
CA GLY A 119 -16.21 6.60 -15.35
C GLY A 119 -15.42 7.47 -14.38
N ILE A 120 -15.04 6.95 -13.20
CA ILE A 120 -14.25 7.68 -12.22
C ILE A 120 -12.80 7.78 -12.72
N PRO A 121 -12.24 9.01 -12.86
CA PRO A 121 -10.86 9.19 -13.28
C PRO A 121 -9.86 8.67 -12.23
N ILE A 122 -8.82 7.99 -12.70
CA ILE A 122 -7.77 7.41 -11.86
C ILE A 122 -6.47 8.16 -12.13
N ILE A 123 -5.79 8.55 -11.06
CA ILE A 123 -4.51 9.28 -11.07
C ILE A 123 -3.43 8.41 -10.44
N SER A 124 -2.25 8.33 -11.04
CA SER A 124 -1.12 7.61 -10.47
C SER A 124 0.23 8.07 -11.02
N HIS A 125 1.32 7.59 -10.43
CA HIS A 125 2.62 7.67 -11.10
C HIS A 125 2.59 6.87 -12.42
N LYS A 126 3.31 7.34 -13.45
CA LYS A 126 3.32 6.72 -14.80
C LYS A 126 3.71 5.23 -14.79
N ASN A 127 4.56 4.81 -13.83
CA ASN A 127 5.00 3.42 -13.75
C ASN A 127 3.88 2.50 -13.30
N VAL A 128 2.93 2.95 -12.47
CA VAL A 128 1.72 2.18 -12.14
C VAL A 128 0.99 1.81 -13.43
N ARG A 129 0.62 2.78 -14.24
CA ARG A 129 -0.04 2.52 -15.52
C ARG A 129 0.79 1.60 -16.42
N LYS A 130 2.12 1.82 -16.52
CA LYS A 130 3.02 0.99 -17.31
C LYS A 130 2.99 -0.47 -16.87
N ARG A 131 2.83 -0.72 -15.57
CA ARG A 131 2.75 -2.08 -15.02
C ARG A 131 1.40 -2.73 -15.30
N LEU A 132 0.30 -1.98 -15.25
CA LEU A 132 -1.05 -2.50 -15.44
C LEU A 132 -1.41 -2.87 -16.90
N ILE A 133 -0.71 -2.31 -17.88
CA ILE A 133 -0.95 -2.65 -19.29
C ILE A 133 -0.33 -3.99 -19.72
N HIS A 134 0.44 -4.63 -18.86
CA HIS A 134 1.09 -5.91 -19.14
C HIS A 134 0.68 -6.98 -18.11
N LYS A 135 0.59 -8.22 -18.59
CA LYS A 135 0.53 -9.38 -17.68
C LYS A 135 1.86 -9.54 -16.96
N LYS A 136 1.84 -9.72 -15.64
CA LYS A 136 3.04 -9.81 -14.81
C LYS A 136 2.94 -10.92 -13.77
N LYS A 137 4.08 -11.53 -13.51
CA LYS A 137 4.32 -12.32 -12.31
C LYS A 137 4.60 -11.34 -11.17
N LEU A 138 3.80 -11.39 -10.11
CA LEU A 138 3.98 -10.55 -8.94
C LEU A 138 4.94 -11.22 -7.95
N TYR A 139 4.58 -12.39 -7.43
CA TYR A 139 5.34 -13.14 -6.43
C TYR A 139 4.96 -14.62 -6.46
N GLN A 140 5.58 -15.43 -5.60
CA GLN A 140 5.19 -16.83 -5.39
C GLN A 140 4.68 -17.03 -3.95
N ILE A 141 3.59 -17.78 -3.82
CA ILE A 141 3.10 -18.25 -2.51
C ILE A 141 3.01 -19.77 -2.57
N ASN A 142 3.66 -20.45 -1.63
CA ASN A 142 3.65 -21.92 -1.55
C ASN A 142 4.05 -22.64 -2.87
N GLY A 143 4.94 -22.01 -3.65
CA GLY A 143 5.38 -22.54 -4.94
C GLY A 143 4.48 -22.19 -6.12
N GLU A 144 3.32 -21.56 -5.91
CA GLU A 144 2.43 -21.09 -6.97
C GLU A 144 2.77 -19.65 -7.37
N GLU A 145 2.82 -19.42 -8.69
CA GLU A 145 3.06 -18.08 -9.21
C GLU A 145 1.78 -17.24 -9.15
N ILE A 146 1.86 -16.12 -8.44
CA ILE A 146 0.81 -15.12 -8.45
C ILE A 146 1.04 -14.20 -9.65
N VAL A 147 0.09 -14.20 -10.57
CA VAL A 147 0.18 -13.47 -11.85
C VAL A 147 -0.91 -12.41 -11.89
N GLN A 148 -0.50 -11.16 -12.10
CA GLN A 148 -1.44 -10.08 -12.41
C GLN A 148 -1.72 -10.09 -13.91
N ASP A 149 -2.97 -10.26 -14.30
CA ASP A 149 -3.39 -10.05 -15.68
C ASP A 149 -3.37 -8.56 -16.02
N LYS A 150 -3.24 -8.24 -17.31
CA LYS A 150 -3.36 -6.86 -17.77
C LYS A 150 -4.74 -6.31 -17.41
N TYR A 151 -4.79 -5.06 -16.94
CA TYR A 151 -6.06 -4.41 -16.63
C TYR A 151 -6.83 -4.05 -17.91
N PRO A 152 -8.17 -4.08 -17.85
CA PRO A 152 -8.98 -3.52 -18.90
C PRO A 152 -8.73 -2.02 -19.02
N LYS A 153 -9.05 -1.45 -20.19
CA LYS A 153 -8.78 -0.01 -20.48
C LYS A 153 -9.39 0.91 -19.44
N GLU A 154 -10.55 0.57 -18.95
CA GLU A 154 -11.32 1.34 -17.96
C GLU A 154 -10.63 1.38 -16.60
N GLY A 155 -9.92 0.32 -16.22
CA GLY A 155 -9.18 0.22 -14.96
C GLY A 155 -7.77 0.83 -15.00
N LEU A 156 -7.38 1.44 -16.14
CA LEU A 156 -6.06 2.06 -16.25
C LEU A 156 -6.09 3.52 -15.79
N PRO A 157 -5.10 4.00 -15.02
CA PRO A 157 -4.96 5.41 -14.69
C PRO A 157 -5.05 6.30 -15.93
N THR A 158 -5.94 7.29 -15.90
CA THR A 158 -6.19 8.21 -17.02
C THR A 158 -5.33 9.46 -16.94
N VAL A 159 -4.90 9.84 -15.74
CA VAL A 159 -3.96 10.92 -15.49
C VAL A 159 -2.70 10.34 -14.85
N THR A 160 -1.54 10.65 -15.42
CA THR A 160 -0.27 10.16 -14.90
C THR A 160 0.76 11.28 -14.79
N TYR A 161 1.64 11.18 -13.79
CA TYR A 161 2.75 12.11 -13.57
C TYR A 161 4.08 11.34 -13.41
N SER A 162 5.21 12.08 -13.39
CA SER A 162 6.55 11.46 -13.37
C SER A 162 7.33 11.65 -12.08
N SER A 163 7.16 12.79 -11.41
CA SER A 163 7.89 13.09 -10.17
C SER A 163 6.99 13.71 -9.11
N SER A 164 6.23 14.73 -9.49
CA SER A 164 5.27 15.38 -8.61
C SER A 164 4.11 15.97 -9.41
N MET A 165 2.99 16.18 -8.70
CA MET A 165 1.81 16.82 -9.21
C MET A 165 1.05 17.46 -8.05
N SER A 166 0.46 18.65 -8.26
CA SER A 166 -0.51 19.22 -7.33
C SER A 166 -1.91 19.16 -7.93
N LEU A 167 -2.86 18.81 -7.09
CA LEU A 167 -4.30 18.86 -7.36
C LEU A 167 -4.94 19.80 -6.36
N TYR A 168 -6.00 20.48 -6.78
CA TYR A 168 -6.79 21.34 -5.90
C TYR A 168 -8.22 20.82 -5.85
N CYS A 169 -8.75 20.64 -4.64
CA CYS A 169 -10.10 20.16 -4.43
C CYS A 169 -10.71 20.90 -3.24
N GLY A 170 -11.68 21.76 -3.50
CA GLY A 170 -12.13 22.76 -2.53
C GLY A 170 -10.97 23.68 -2.15
N ASP A 171 -10.74 23.84 -0.85
CA ASP A 171 -9.66 24.68 -0.29
C ASP A 171 -8.38 23.87 0.02
N GLU A 172 -8.27 22.63 -0.47
CA GLU A 172 -7.14 21.74 -0.18
C GLU A 172 -6.17 21.65 -1.36
N GLU A 173 -4.87 21.83 -1.10
CA GLU A 173 -3.79 21.47 -2.01
C GLU A 173 -3.35 20.04 -1.72
N ILE A 174 -3.52 19.15 -2.70
CA ILE A 174 -3.12 17.75 -2.62
C ILE A 174 -1.86 17.57 -3.45
N GLN A 175 -0.75 17.31 -2.78
CA GLN A 175 0.54 17.11 -3.41
C GLN A 175 0.81 15.61 -3.56
N LEU A 176 1.11 15.19 -4.79
CA LEU A 176 1.53 13.84 -5.13
C LEU A 176 3.03 13.84 -5.39
N HIS A 177 3.78 13.01 -4.67
CA HIS A 177 5.23 12.93 -4.81
C HIS A 177 5.68 11.49 -5.06
N ASN A 178 6.53 11.33 -6.08
CA ASN A 178 7.34 10.12 -6.27
C ASN A 178 8.81 10.50 -6.13
N PHE A 179 9.51 9.85 -5.22
CA PHE A 179 10.93 10.10 -4.93
C PHE A 179 11.85 9.00 -5.48
N GLY A 180 11.37 8.26 -6.46
CA GLY A 180 12.11 7.18 -7.11
C GLY A 180 11.68 5.80 -6.65
N PHE A 181 12.60 4.88 -6.69
CA PHE A 181 12.37 3.48 -6.34
C PHE A 181 12.31 3.31 -4.82
N GLY A 182 11.25 2.72 -4.30
CA GLY A 182 11.05 2.50 -2.86
C GLY A 182 10.53 1.09 -2.59
N HIS A 183 9.28 0.99 -2.16
CA HIS A 183 8.55 -0.27 -2.07
C HIS A 183 8.34 -0.88 -3.46
N THR A 184 8.02 -0.03 -4.45
CA THR A 184 7.98 -0.33 -5.90
C THR A 184 8.67 0.80 -6.68
N ASP A 185 8.58 0.79 -8.03
CA ASP A 185 9.05 1.90 -8.87
C ASP A 185 7.97 2.98 -9.13
N GLY A 186 6.79 2.84 -8.57
CA GLY A 186 5.65 3.71 -8.82
C GLY A 186 5.04 4.34 -7.57
N ASP A 187 5.74 4.30 -6.43
CA ASP A 187 5.20 4.76 -5.16
C ASP A 187 4.86 6.25 -5.15
N THR A 188 3.73 6.57 -4.56
CA THR A 188 3.22 7.93 -4.42
C THR A 188 2.95 8.24 -2.96
N LEU A 189 3.57 9.30 -2.44
CA LEU A 189 3.12 9.94 -1.21
C LEU A 189 2.04 10.96 -1.57
N VAL A 190 0.90 10.88 -0.91
CA VAL A 190 -0.22 11.82 -1.10
C VAL A 190 -0.31 12.73 0.11
N PHE A 191 0.09 13.99 -0.04
CA PHE A 191 0.13 14.96 1.06
C PHE A 191 -0.96 16.01 0.89
N PHE A 192 -1.91 16.02 1.82
CA PHE A 192 -2.93 17.04 1.99
C PHE A 192 -2.35 18.16 2.83
N LYS A 193 -1.87 19.18 2.16
CA LYS A 193 -0.98 20.19 2.72
C LYS A 193 -1.66 21.08 3.76
N ASP A 194 -2.88 21.54 3.45
CA ASP A 194 -3.61 22.45 4.33
C ASP A 194 -4.16 21.72 5.56
N SER A 195 -4.52 20.47 5.40
CA SER A 195 -5.00 19.60 6.49
C SER A 195 -3.87 18.91 7.26
N ASN A 196 -2.65 18.95 6.77
CA ASN A 196 -1.47 18.29 7.34
C ASN A 196 -1.66 16.78 7.55
N ILE A 197 -2.19 16.12 6.52
CA ILE A 197 -2.46 14.67 6.50
C ILE A 197 -1.71 14.05 5.32
N MET A 198 -1.03 12.92 5.55
CA MET A 198 -0.28 12.22 4.52
C MET A 198 -0.71 10.77 4.40
N HIS A 199 -1.04 10.31 3.20
CA HIS A 199 -1.16 8.88 2.89
C HIS A 199 0.12 8.42 2.21
N THR A 200 0.76 7.39 2.77
CA THR A 200 2.11 6.98 2.34
C THR A 200 2.10 5.78 1.39
N GLY A 201 0.93 5.13 1.20
CA GLY A 201 0.95 3.77 0.65
C GLY A 201 1.94 2.91 1.42
N ASP A 202 2.50 1.91 0.77
CA ASP A 202 3.43 0.96 1.38
C ASP A 202 4.87 1.49 1.52
N SER A 203 5.10 2.78 1.24
CA SER A 203 6.34 3.44 1.62
C SER A 203 6.51 3.54 3.15
N PHE A 204 5.42 3.37 3.91
CA PHE A 204 5.41 3.20 5.35
C PHE A 204 4.26 2.27 5.75
N VAL A 205 4.56 1.24 6.53
CA VAL A 205 3.63 0.23 7.04
C VAL A 205 3.92 -0.07 8.50
N THR A 206 2.94 -0.57 9.24
CA THR A 206 3.06 -0.80 10.70
C THR A 206 2.95 -2.27 11.11
N TYR A 207 2.92 -3.19 10.16
CA TYR A 207 2.77 -4.62 10.45
C TYR A 207 4.09 -5.34 10.81
N GLY A 208 5.22 -4.65 10.85
CA GLY A 208 6.53 -5.21 11.13
C GLY A 208 7.51 -5.02 9.97
N TYR A 209 8.26 -6.07 9.59
CA TYR A 209 9.18 -6.00 8.46
C TYR A 209 8.46 -5.67 7.16
N PRO A 210 8.80 -4.55 6.49
CA PRO A 210 8.12 -4.15 5.26
C PRO A 210 8.51 -5.07 4.10
N TYR A 211 7.56 -5.32 3.22
CA TYR A 211 7.85 -5.92 1.92
C TYR A 211 8.44 -4.87 0.99
N VAL A 212 9.53 -5.20 0.29
CA VAL A 212 10.13 -4.39 -0.78
C VAL A 212 10.11 -5.21 -2.05
N ASP A 213 9.38 -4.77 -3.06
CA ASP A 213 9.18 -5.53 -4.31
C ASP A 213 10.35 -5.37 -5.26
N LEU A 214 11.44 -6.07 -4.96
CA LEU A 214 12.69 -6.04 -5.74
C LEU A 214 12.48 -6.46 -7.20
N ASN A 215 11.50 -7.34 -7.48
CA ASN A 215 11.20 -7.79 -8.84
C ASN A 215 10.47 -6.73 -9.66
N ASN A 216 9.86 -5.76 -9.01
CA ASN A 216 9.08 -4.70 -9.63
C ASN A 216 9.62 -3.29 -9.34
N GLY A 217 10.95 -3.20 -9.21
CA GLY A 217 11.69 -1.94 -9.12
C GLY A 217 11.71 -1.31 -7.74
N GLY A 218 11.34 -2.06 -6.70
CA GLY A 218 11.65 -1.68 -5.32
C GLY A 218 13.15 -1.77 -5.05
N SER A 219 13.62 -1.05 -4.05
CA SER A 219 14.99 -1.18 -3.52
C SER A 219 15.05 -0.75 -2.06
N PHE A 220 15.91 -1.39 -1.27
CA PHE A 220 16.05 -1.04 0.16
C PHE A 220 16.62 0.36 0.37
N LYS A 221 17.59 0.76 -0.47
CA LYS A 221 18.12 2.12 -0.44
C LYS A 221 17.05 3.15 -0.78
N GLY A 222 16.21 2.86 -1.77
CA GLY A 222 15.09 3.71 -2.15
C GLY A 222 13.99 3.73 -1.10
N PHE A 223 13.71 2.59 -0.46
CA PHE A 223 12.75 2.51 0.65
C PHE A 223 13.17 3.41 1.83
N LEU A 224 14.46 3.35 2.23
CA LEU A 224 15.02 4.27 3.23
C LEU A 224 14.92 5.74 2.80
N ASN A 225 15.14 6.03 1.49
CA ASN A 225 14.93 7.39 0.97
C ASN A 225 13.47 7.82 1.09
N MET A 226 12.50 6.95 0.78
CA MET A 226 11.06 7.26 0.94
C MET A 226 10.73 7.60 2.41
N LEU A 227 11.20 6.82 3.39
CA LEU A 227 11.04 7.13 4.80
C LEU A 227 11.66 8.49 5.17
N ASN A 228 12.85 8.82 4.64
CA ASN A 228 13.47 10.13 4.81
C ASN A 228 12.60 11.25 4.22
N GLN A 229 12.01 11.05 3.04
CA GLN A 229 11.15 12.08 2.42
C GLN A 229 9.85 12.29 3.20
N ILE A 230 9.26 11.24 3.77
CA ILE A 230 8.13 11.37 4.70
C ILE A 230 8.54 12.24 5.89
N ILE A 231 9.70 11.98 6.49
CA ILE A 231 10.21 12.74 7.64
C ILE A 231 10.47 14.21 7.28
N VAL A 232 10.96 14.50 6.08
CA VAL A 232 11.24 15.88 5.61
C VAL A 232 9.95 16.65 5.35
N LEU A 233 8.91 15.99 4.82
CA LEU A 233 7.64 16.64 4.49
C LEU A 233 6.71 16.79 5.69
N ALA A 234 6.79 15.88 6.66
CA ALA A 234 5.94 15.85 7.84
C ALA A 234 6.48 16.75 8.96
N ASP A 235 5.59 17.17 9.83
CA ASP A 235 5.91 17.75 11.14
C ASP A 235 5.31 16.94 12.30
N ASN A 236 5.50 17.38 13.53
CA ASN A 236 5.02 16.67 14.72
C ASN A 236 3.49 16.56 14.82
N ASN A 237 2.76 17.33 14.03
CA ASN A 237 1.29 17.34 14.01
C ASN A 237 0.74 16.60 12.78
N THR A 238 1.61 16.18 11.86
CA THR A 238 1.19 15.46 10.66
C THR A 238 0.57 14.12 11.04
N ILE A 239 -0.66 13.89 10.58
CA ILE A 239 -1.32 12.59 10.69
C ILE A 239 -0.91 11.75 9.49
N ILE A 240 -0.34 10.58 9.75
CA ILE A 240 0.13 9.66 8.73
C ILE A 240 -0.82 8.47 8.60
N MET A 241 -1.37 8.31 7.41
CA MET A 241 -2.12 7.11 7.00
C MET A 241 -1.14 6.16 6.31
N PRO A 242 -0.71 5.07 6.95
CA PRO A 242 0.17 4.07 6.32
C PRO A 242 -0.58 3.28 5.26
N GLY A 243 0.14 2.59 4.37
CA GLY A 243 -0.49 1.65 3.45
C GLY A 243 -1.20 0.52 4.20
N HIS A 244 -0.63 0.06 5.30
CA HIS A 244 -1.22 -0.96 6.17
C HIS A 244 -1.05 -0.61 7.63
N GLY A 245 -2.11 -0.90 8.41
CA GLY A 245 -2.12 -0.73 9.86
C GLY A 245 -2.75 0.59 10.33
N PRO A 246 -2.64 0.93 11.62
CA PRO A 246 -3.31 2.08 12.22
C PRO A 246 -2.71 3.42 11.80
N LEU A 247 -3.48 4.50 12.01
CA LEU A 247 -2.97 5.88 11.92
C LEU A 247 -1.71 6.03 12.77
N SER A 248 -0.76 6.78 12.24
CA SER A 248 0.59 6.91 12.77
C SER A 248 1.02 8.37 12.84
N SER A 249 2.17 8.61 13.43
CA SER A 249 2.82 9.90 13.61
C SER A 249 4.20 9.93 12.96
N LEU A 250 4.81 11.11 12.89
CA LEU A 250 6.20 11.27 12.46
C LEU A 250 7.17 10.40 13.29
N ASN A 251 6.93 10.26 14.61
CA ASN A 251 7.76 9.45 15.49
C ASN A 251 7.73 7.96 15.09
N ASP A 252 6.59 7.43 14.66
CA ASP A 252 6.47 6.04 14.23
C ASP A 252 7.27 5.77 12.95
N VAL A 253 7.27 6.73 12.02
CA VAL A 253 8.11 6.67 10.81
C VAL A 253 9.59 6.70 11.15
N GLN A 254 10.00 7.57 12.08
CA GLN A 254 11.39 7.67 12.54
C GLN A 254 11.85 6.37 13.21
N GLN A 255 11.00 5.76 14.04
CA GLN A 255 11.29 4.49 14.67
C GLN A 255 11.48 3.37 13.63
N LEU A 256 10.55 3.22 12.69
CA LEU A 256 10.70 2.24 11.61
C LEU A 256 12.00 2.48 10.82
N LYS A 257 12.24 3.74 10.41
CA LYS A 257 13.45 4.09 9.67
C LYS A 257 14.71 3.68 10.40
N ASN A 258 14.83 3.99 11.69
CA ASN A 258 16.02 3.66 12.47
C ASN A 258 16.30 2.15 12.48
N VAL A 259 15.25 1.33 12.66
CA VAL A 259 15.40 -0.13 12.63
C VAL A 259 15.82 -0.62 11.24
N ILE A 260 15.17 -0.15 10.18
CA ILE A 260 15.50 -0.56 8.80
C ILE A 260 16.91 -0.11 8.41
N GLU A 261 17.32 1.08 8.82
CA GLU A 261 18.65 1.63 8.56
C GLU A 261 19.75 0.81 9.26
N GLU A 262 19.57 0.46 10.54
CA GLU A 262 20.48 -0.45 11.27
C GLU A 262 20.61 -1.80 10.53
N HIS A 263 19.48 -2.42 10.17
CA HIS A 263 19.50 -3.69 9.47
C HIS A 263 20.21 -3.59 8.12
N TYR A 264 19.94 -2.53 7.37
CA TYR A 264 20.54 -2.30 6.06
C TYR A 264 22.06 -2.09 6.18
N GLU A 265 22.52 -1.20 7.07
CA GLU A 265 23.93 -0.88 7.26
C GLU A 265 24.77 -2.09 7.73
N ILE A 266 24.25 -2.81 8.75
CA ILE A 266 24.92 -4.03 9.24
C ILE A 266 24.97 -5.09 8.15
N THR A 267 23.88 -5.28 7.42
CA THR A 267 23.86 -6.27 6.32
C THR A 267 24.82 -5.90 5.20
N VAL A 268 24.86 -4.64 4.78
CA VAL A 268 25.79 -4.16 3.74
C VAL A 268 27.23 -4.37 4.16
N ASN A 269 27.56 -4.03 5.40
CA ASN A 269 28.93 -4.17 5.93
C ASN A 269 29.31 -5.65 6.09
N GLY A 270 28.42 -6.47 6.68
CA GLY A 270 28.66 -7.90 6.85
C GLY A 270 28.84 -8.60 5.50
N TYR A 271 27.97 -8.32 4.53
CA TYR A 271 28.08 -8.88 3.17
C TYR A 271 29.40 -8.51 2.50
N LYS A 272 29.83 -7.25 2.57
CA LYS A 272 31.13 -6.80 2.03
C LYS A 272 32.34 -7.48 2.69
N ASN A 273 32.21 -7.83 3.95
CA ASN A 273 33.26 -8.50 4.73
C ASN A 273 33.16 -10.05 4.62
N GLY A 274 32.24 -10.58 3.83
CA GLY A 274 32.09 -12.02 3.60
C GLY A 274 31.45 -12.79 4.75
N LEU A 275 30.74 -12.11 5.66
CA LEU A 275 30.02 -12.77 6.76
C LEU A 275 28.83 -13.58 6.20
N SER A 276 28.56 -14.69 6.85
CA SER A 276 27.33 -15.48 6.64
C SER A 276 26.10 -14.73 7.17
N ILE A 277 24.92 -15.09 6.69
CA ILE A 277 23.65 -14.53 7.16
C ILE A 277 23.49 -14.70 8.68
N ASP A 278 23.87 -15.88 9.21
CA ASP A 278 23.77 -16.18 10.64
C ASP A 278 24.74 -15.31 11.48
N GLU A 279 25.87 -14.89 10.94
CA GLU A 279 26.79 -13.96 11.58
C GLU A 279 26.23 -12.54 11.55
N ILE A 280 25.70 -12.08 10.39
CA ILE A 280 25.04 -10.78 10.25
C ILE A 280 23.86 -10.66 11.24
N LEU A 281 23.01 -11.70 11.33
CA LEU A 281 21.86 -11.73 12.24
C LEU A 281 22.25 -11.55 13.71
N LYS A 282 23.44 -11.98 14.14
CA LYS A 282 23.95 -11.81 15.51
C LYS A 282 24.38 -10.39 15.82
N GLU A 283 24.75 -9.61 14.81
CA GLU A 283 25.16 -8.21 14.98
C GLU A 283 23.97 -7.26 15.08
N ILE A 284 22.79 -7.66 14.55
CA ILE A 284 21.58 -6.84 14.55
C ILE A 284 20.88 -6.95 15.90
N THR A 285 20.78 -5.82 16.62
CA THR A 285 20.21 -5.77 17.97
C THR A 285 18.74 -5.38 18.00
N SER A 286 18.27 -4.59 17.05
CA SER A 286 16.86 -4.22 16.94
C SER A 286 16.04 -5.33 16.25
N GLU A 287 14.73 -5.31 16.48
CA GLU A 287 13.82 -6.30 15.89
C GLU A 287 12.43 -5.68 15.67
N LEU A 288 11.84 -6.06 14.55
CA LEU A 288 10.41 -5.85 14.27
C LEU A 288 9.69 -7.20 14.36
N GLN A 289 8.40 -7.17 14.63
CA GLN A 289 7.61 -8.39 14.47
C GLN A 289 7.63 -8.86 13.02
N SER A 290 7.43 -10.15 12.77
CA SER A 290 7.25 -10.65 11.42
C SER A 290 6.02 -10.01 10.79
N GLY A 291 6.20 -9.39 9.63
CA GLY A 291 5.14 -8.67 8.92
C GLY A 291 4.95 -9.22 7.51
N ALA A 292 3.71 -9.36 7.04
CA ALA A 292 3.39 -9.93 5.73
C ALA A 292 4.08 -11.28 5.44
N GLY A 293 4.34 -12.07 6.49
CA GLY A 293 5.08 -13.33 6.40
C GLY A 293 6.60 -13.18 6.30
N ILE A 294 7.15 -11.97 6.38
CA ILE A 294 8.59 -11.71 6.30
C ILE A 294 9.19 -11.78 7.71
N THR A 295 10.14 -12.67 7.91
CA THR A 295 10.93 -12.75 9.13
C THR A 295 12.17 -11.83 9.04
N LYS A 296 12.85 -11.60 10.18
CA LYS A 296 14.13 -10.88 10.21
C LYS A 296 15.13 -11.48 9.22
N LYS A 297 15.20 -12.80 9.16
CA LYS A 297 16.12 -13.51 8.26
C LYS A 297 15.75 -13.26 6.80
N ASP A 298 14.48 -13.40 6.42
CA ASP A 298 14.02 -13.12 5.05
C ASP A 298 14.34 -11.69 4.65
N PHE A 299 14.18 -10.74 5.59
CA PHE A 299 14.48 -9.34 5.35
C PHE A 299 15.97 -9.11 5.04
N ILE A 300 16.88 -9.73 5.80
CA ILE A 300 18.32 -9.68 5.54
C ILE A 300 18.69 -10.36 4.23
N GLU A 301 18.10 -11.53 3.94
CA GLU A 301 18.30 -12.22 2.66
C GLU A 301 17.88 -11.36 1.47
N ASN A 302 16.76 -10.63 1.59
CA ASN A 302 16.27 -9.72 0.57
C ASN A 302 17.21 -8.50 0.39
N ILE A 303 17.78 -7.94 1.46
CA ILE A 303 18.80 -6.88 1.35
C ILE A 303 20.00 -7.40 0.58
N ILE A 304 20.52 -8.60 0.90
CA ILE A 304 21.64 -9.21 0.20
C ILE A 304 21.30 -9.47 -1.28
N TYR A 305 20.07 -9.87 -1.56
CA TYR A 305 19.61 -10.05 -2.94
C TYR A 305 19.61 -8.73 -3.72
N ASP A 306 19.09 -7.65 -3.11
CA ASP A 306 19.11 -6.29 -3.69
C ASP A 306 20.55 -5.84 -4.00
N LEU A 307 21.48 -6.07 -3.07
CA LEU A 307 22.90 -5.73 -3.26
C LEU A 307 23.62 -6.50 -4.40
N LYS A 308 23.11 -7.67 -4.77
CA LYS A 308 23.66 -8.50 -5.86
C LYS A 308 23.11 -8.12 -7.23
N THR A 309 21.92 -7.53 -7.26
CA THR A 309 21.17 -7.28 -8.49
C THR A 309 21.20 -5.83 -8.94
N ASN A 310 21.53 -4.91 -8.04
CA ASN A 310 21.69 -3.46 -8.25
C ASN A 310 23.11 -3.00 -7.90
#